data_791512ed8a99fcbe80bd7dc94b862e25
#
_entry.id   791512ed8a99fcbe80bd7dc94b862e25
#
_cell.length_a   1.000
_cell.length_b   1.000
_cell.length_c   1.000
_cell.angle_alpha   90.00
_cell.angle_beta   90.00
_cell.angle_gamma   90.00
#
_symmetry.space_group_name_H-M   'P 1'
#
loop_
_entity.id
_entity.type
_entity.pdbx_description
1 polymer ?
#
loop_
_entity_poly.entity_id
_entity_poly.type
_entity_poly.pdbx_seq_one_letter_code
_entity_poly.pdbx_strand_id
1 'polypeptide(L)'
;MKLIKNGTIINEGRSFVGDLLLDGEFIKEIYEGEAPRGNYDEVIDASGCFVLPGVIDDRVHFREPGLTQKADIESESRAAAFGGVTSYFEMPNTVPQTTTLEAWQAKRQLGAEKSHVNYSFFFGATNDNVNDFEQLDTHRVPGIKLFMGSSTGNMLVDKYEALQAIFKKAKELNLPVMTHCEDTEIINRNMQLAKQKWGEDPAVEHHPEIRSEEACYESSRLAVQLAKESGAHLHIAHVTTAKELEFFGKDENITGEAVVAHLMFSDKDYAVKGARIKCNPAVKTVADRDALRKALSNGKITVVGTDHAPHQLKDKQGGCAKAASGMPMVQFSLVSMLKLVDEKVISIERLVELMCHNPARLFHISQRGFLRPGYKADVVVVRKGEPWKVTEEVIQSKCKWSPVEGDEFAWKVEQTFCNGRLIYDKGVFDAASRGEELEFRSNS
;
A
#
# COMPACT_ATOMS: atom_id res chain seq x y z
N MET A 1 -3.40 -18.90 25.58
CA MET A 1 -3.77 -17.46 25.53
C MET A 1 -2.53 -16.61 25.75
N LYS A 2 -2.37 -15.55 24.94
CA LYS A 2 -1.28 -14.55 25.09
C LYS A 2 -1.85 -13.24 25.56
N LEU A 3 -1.16 -12.53 26.43
CA LEU A 3 -1.58 -11.23 26.94
C LEU A 3 -0.54 -10.17 26.60
N ILE A 4 -0.95 -9.15 25.85
CA ILE A 4 -0.16 -7.94 25.60
C ILE A 4 -0.62 -6.89 26.61
N LYS A 5 0.27 -6.52 27.56
CA LYS A 5 -0.04 -5.69 28.72
C LYS A 5 0.45 -4.26 28.61
N ASN A 6 -0.25 -3.36 29.27
CA ASN A 6 0.18 -1.99 29.59
C ASN A 6 0.48 -1.13 28.35
N GLY A 7 0.01 -1.50 27.17
CA GLY A 7 0.22 -0.72 25.95
C GLY A 7 -0.79 0.41 25.80
N THR A 8 -0.41 1.46 25.08
CA THR A 8 -1.39 2.44 24.60
C THR A 8 -2.04 1.88 23.34
N ILE A 9 -3.28 1.42 23.46
CA ILE A 9 -4.05 0.83 22.36
C ILE A 9 -4.66 1.95 21.53
N ILE A 10 -4.43 1.90 20.21
CA ILE A 10 -5.01 2.83 19.24
C ILE A 10 -5.99 2.06 18.37
N ASN A 11 -7.26 2.33 18.51
CA ASN A 11 -8.30 1.62 17.78
C ASN A 11 -9.59 2.45 17.70
N GLU A 12 -10.19 2.47 16.53
CA GLU A 12 -11.50 3.12 16.27
C GLU A 12 -11.59 4.58 16.76
N GLY A 13 -10.55 5.36 16.45
CA GLY A 13 -10.49 6.78 16.80
C GLY A 13 -10.17 7.08 18.28
N ARG A 14 -9.83 6.06 19.07
CA ARG A 14 -9.51 6.19 20.49
C ARG A 14 -8.08 5.75 20.81
N SER A 15 -7.53 6.37 21.82
CA SER A 15 -6.25 5.99 22.46
C SER A 15 -6.47 5.78 23.94
N PHE A 16 -6.11 4.63 24.47
CA PHE A 16 -6.22 4.32 25.90
C PHE A 16 -5.16 3.32 26.33
N VAL A 17 -4.76 3.38 27.58
CA VAL A 17 -3.87 2.36 28.17
C VAL A 17 -4.70 1.12 28.50
N GLY A 18 -4.24 -0.04 28.09
CA GLY A 18 -4.98 -1.27 28.30
C GLY A 18 -4.21 -2.53 27.95
N ASP A 19 -4.92 -3.64 28.08
CA ASP A 19 -4.41 -4.98 27.80
C ASP A 19 -5.21 -5.62 26.66
N LEU A 20 -4.50 -6.35 25.80
CA LEU A 20 -5.07 -7.11 24.67
C LEU A 20 -4.86 -8.59 24.89
N LEU A 21 -5.95 -9.36 24.94
CA LEU A 21 -5.91 -10.81 25.12
C LEU A 21 -6.12 -11.52 23.79
N LEU A 22 -5.17 -12.36 23.42
CA LEU A 22 -5.21 -13.21 22.23
C LEU A 22 -5.48 -14.66 22.60
N ASP A 23 -6.33 -15.35 21.83
CA ASP A 23 -6.61 -16.78 21.96
C ASP A 23 -6.47 -17.45 20.58
N GLY A 24 -5.40 -18.19 20.41
CA GLY A 24 -5.03 -18.73 19.10
C GLY A 24 -4.84 -17.62 18.08
N GLU A 25 -5.59 -17.67 17.00
CA GLU A 25 -5.53 -16.71 15.88
C GLU A 25 -6.37 -15.46 16.09
N PHE A 26 -7.16 -15.38 17.17
CA PHE A 26 -8.17 -14.36 17.36
C PHE A 26 -7.90 -13.46 18.56
N ILE A 27 -8.38 -12.23 18.46
CA ILE A 27 -8.53 -11.34 19.60
C ILE A 27 -9.69 -11.86 20.44
N LYS A 28 -9.41 -12.16 21.70
CA LYS A 28 -10.44 -12.61 22.63
C LYS A 28 -11.12 -11.48 23.35
N GLU A 29 -10.33 -10.53 23.86
CA GLU A 29 -10.88 -9.40 24.62
C GLU A 29 -9.89 -8.22 24.61
N ILE A 30 -10.44 -7.03 24.81
CA ILE A 30 -9.68 -5.78 24.98
C ILE A 30 -10.11 -5.17 26.32
N TYR A 31 -9.17 -4.91 27.20
CA TYR A 31 -9.41 -4.31 28.49
C TYR A 31 -8.93 -2.86 28.52
N GLU A 32 -9.82 -1.91 28.85
CA GLU A 32 -9.39 -0.58 29.26
C GLU A 32 -8.85 -0.68 30.70
N GLY A 33 -7.51 -0.57 30.86
CA GLY A 33 -6.83 -0.91 32.08
C GLY A 33 -6.33 -2.35 32.12
N GLU A 34 -6.28 -2.96 33.28
CA GLU A 34 -5.67 -4.26 33.46
C GLU A 34 -6.65 -5.42 33.17
N ALA A 35 -6.14 -6.45 32.49
CA ALA A 35 -6.82 -7.72 32.34
C ALA A 35 -6.95 -8.44 33.71
N PRO A 36 -7.99 -9.29 33.90
CA PRO A 36 -8.10 -10.11 35.09
C PRO A 36 -6.86 -10.96 35.36
N ARG A 37 -6.53 -11.18 36.63
CA ARG A 37 -5.48 -12.14 36.99
C ARG A 37 -5.85 -13.54 36.49
N GLY A 38 -4.93 -14.21 35.82
CA GLY A 38 -5.16 -15.51 35.23
C GLY A 38 -3.86 -16.18 34.82
N ASN A 39 -3.97 -17.43 34.35
CA ASN A 39 -2.85 -18.16 33.77
C ASN A 39 -2.82 -17.87 32.27
N TYR A 40 -1.83 -17.12 31.83
CA TYR A 40 -1.55 -16.86 30.44
C TYR A 40 -0.29 -17.62 30.02
N ASP A 41 -0.31 -18.23 28.83
CA ASP A 41 0.84 -18.99 28.31
C ASP A 41 2.03 -18.06 28.03
N GLU A 42 1.73 -16.83 27.65
CA GLU A 42 2.72 -15.80 27.37
C GLU A 42 2.19 -14.43 27.78
N VAL A 43 3.03 -13.65 28.42
CA VAL A 43 2.74 -12.24 28.78
C VAL A 43 3.81 -11.36 28.18
N ILE A 44 3.37 -10.39 27.37
CA ILE A 44 4.23 -9.44 26.66
C ILE A 44 3.98 -8.07 27.26
N ASP A 45 5.00 -7.47 27.85
CA ASP A 45 4.92 -6.11 28.41
C ASP A 45 5.12 -5.08 27.30
N ALA A 46 4.07 -4.35 26.98
CA ALA A 46 4.05 -3.25 26.03
C ALA A 46 4.10 -1.87 26.70
N SER A 47 4.57 -1.79 27.93
CA SER A 47 4.74 -0.51 28.65
C SER A 47 5.56 0.48 27.83
N GLY A 48 5.02 1.70 27.63
CA GLY A 48 5.64 2.75 26.82
C GLY A 48 5.59 2.47 25.29
N CYS A 49 4.88 1.44 24.88
CA CYS A 49 4.60 1.16 23.48
C CYS A 49 3.16 1.54 23.10
N PHE A 50 2.94 1.64 21.79
CA PHE A 50 1.63 1.77 21.19
C PHE A 50 1.26 0.45 20.50
N VAL A 51 0.02 0.03 20.69
CA VAL A 51 -0.52 -1.23 20.16
C VAL A 51 -1.58 -0.88 19.13
N LEU A 52 -1.31 -1.21 17.88
CA LEU A 52 -2.14 -0.88 16.71
C LEU A 52 -2.67 -2.16 16.07
N PRO A 53 -3.78 -2.10 15.31
CA PRO A 53 -4.09 -3.14 14.35
C PRO A 53 -2.92 -3.33 13.38
N GLY A 54 -2.72 -4.52 12.86
CA GLY A 54 -1.75 -4.75 11.79
C GLY A 54 -2.04 -3.87 10.57
N VAL A 55 -1.01 -3.29 9.99
CA VAL A 55 -1.13 -2.44 8.81
C VAL A 55 -1.55 -3.26 7.60
N ILE A 56 -2.46 -2.70 6.79
CA ILE A 56 -2.92 -3.25 5.52
C ILE A 56 -2.38 -2.36 4.40
N ASP A 57 -1.49 -2.91 3.58
CA ASP A 57 -0.95 -2.21 2.42
C ASP A 57 -1.72 -2.65 1.16
N ASP A 58 -2.56 -1.78 0.64
CA ASP A 58 -3.46 -2.10 -0.46
C ASP A 58 -2.79 -2.10 -1.84
N ARG A 59 -1.46 -1.84 -1.90
CA ARG A 59 -0.78 -1.79 -3.19
C ARG A 59 0.72 -2.02 -3.10
N VAL A 60 1.12 -3.24 -3.51
CA VAL A 60 2.53 -3.64 -3.58
C VAL A 60 2.84 -4.38 -4.88
N HIS A 61 4.11 -4.36 -5.29
CA HIS A 61 4.66 -5.11 -6.41
C HIS A 61 5.74 -6.04 -5.88
N PHE A 62 5.38 -7.27 -5.52
CA PHE A 62 6.34 -8.24 -4.99
C PHE A 62 7.10 -9.01 -6.08
N ARG A 63 6.81 -8.71 -7.34
CA ARG A 63 7.59 -9.13 -8.51
C ARG A 63 7.54 -10.62 -8.85
N GLU A 64 6.85 -11.44 -8.12
CA GLU A 64 6.71 -12.88 -8.38
C GLU A 64 5.30 -13.20 -8.89
N PRO A 65 5.18 -13.98 -9.99
CA PRO A 65 6.25 -14.65 -10.74
C PRO A 65 6.92 -13.76 -11.79
N GLY A 66 8.04 -14.28 -12.33
CA GLY A 66 8.66 -13.81 -13.58
C GLY A 66 9.61 -12.63 -13.46
N LEU A 67 9.67 -11.95 -12.32
CA LEU A 67 10.54 -10.81 -12.08
C LEU A 67 11.36 -10.97 -10.78
N THR A 68 11.64 -12.22 -10.40
CA THR A 68 12.26 -12.57 -9.12
C THR A 68 13.70 -12.12 -8.94
N GLN A 69 14.35 -11.67 -10.00
CA GLN A 69 15.63 -10.96 -9.90
C GLN A 69 15.52 -9.62 -9.16
N LYS A 70 14.31 -9.01 -9.16
CA LYS A 70 14.03 -7.76 -8.46
C LYS A 70 13.59 -7.99 -7.03
N ALA A 71 12.66 -8.92 -6.84
CA ALA A 71 12.08 -9.29 -5.54
C ALA A 71 11.20 -10.54 -5.67
N ASP A 72 10.82 -11.13 -4.56
CA ASP A 72 9.90 -12.26 -4.50
C ASP A 72 8.97 -12.16 -3.28
N ILE A 73 7.94 -13.02 -3.25
CA ILE A 73 6.91 -12.98 -2.20
C ILE A 73 7.53 -13.27 -0.82
N GLU A 74 8.49 -14.19 -0.73
CA GLU A 74 9.16 -14.50 0.54
C GLU A 74 9.88 -13.28 1.10
N SER A 75 10.78 -12.68 0.34
CA SER A 75 11.62 -11.57 0.80
C SER A 75 10.79 -10.32 1.12
N GLU A 76 9.79 -10.00 0.30
CA GLU A 76 9.02 -8.77 0.46
C GLU A 76 7.92 -8.91 1.55
N SER A 77 7.36 -10.11 1.73
CA SER A 77 6.45 -10.35 2.86
C SER A 77 7.20 -10.39 4.21
N ARG A 78 8.47 -10.80 4.21
CA ARG A 78 9.35 -10.64 5.36
C ARG A 78 9.62 -9.16 5.65
N ALA A 79 9.93 -8.35 4.63
CA ALA A 79 10.09 -6.91 4.79
C ALA A 79 8.80 -6.25 5.33
N ALA A 80 7.62 -6.69 4.87
CA ALA A 80 6.33 -6.27 5.40
C ALA A 80 6.21 -6.59 6.91
N ALA A 81 6.55 -7.80 7.33
CA ALA A 81 6.52 -8.20 8.75
C ALA A 81 7.41 -7.31 9.63
N PHE A 82 8.63 -6.99 9.18
CA PHE A 82 9.54 -6.05 9.87
C PHE A 82 8.96 -4.64 9.97
N GLY A 83 8.13 -4.25 9.01
CA GLY A 83 7.46 -2.94 8.96
C GLY A 83 6.11 -2.87 9.67
N GLY A 84 5.64 -3.95 10.29
CA GLY A 84 4.32 -3.99 10.93
C GLY A 84 3.14 -4.15 9.96
N VAL A 85 3.43 -4.48 8.71
CA VAL A 85 2.41 -4.76 7.68
C VAL A 85 2.03 -6.24 7.76
N THR A 86 0.78 -6.51 8.10
CA THR A 86 0.27 -7.88 8.29
C THR A 86 -0.58 -8.38 7.14
N SER A 87 -0.96 -7.48 6.23
CA SER A 87 -1.76 -7.82 5.04
C SER A 87 -1.37 -6.94 3.87
N TYR A 88 -1.34 -7.52 2.67
CA TYR A 88 -1.05 -6.76 1.45
C TYR A 88 -1.90 -7.21 0.26
N PHE A 89 -2.05 -6.31 -0.71
CA PHE A 89 -2.64 -6.58 -2.02
C PHE A 89 -1.58 -6.39 -3.10
N GLU A 90 -1.30 -7.45 -3.83
CA GLU A 90 -0.25 -7.45 -4.86
C GLU A 90 -0.84 -7.13 -6.24
N MET A 91 -0.08 -6.37 -7.03
CA MET A 91 -0.50 -5.85 -8.33
C MET A 91 -0.30 -6.87 -9.46
N PRO A 92 -1.10 -6.76 -10.55
CA PRO A 92 -1.14 -7.79 -11.60
C PRO A 92 -0.01 -7.72 -12.65
N ASN A 93 0.87 -6.73 -12.60
CA ASN A 93 1.91 -6.52 -13.63
C ASN A 93 3.15 -7.39 -13.41
N THR A 94 2.97 -8.67 -13.28
CA THR A 94 3.98 -9.72 -13.21
C THR A 94 4.18 -10.42 -14.56
N VAL A 95 4.99 -11.48 -14.63
CA VAL A 95 5.21 -12.26 -15.85
C VAL A 95 4.98 -13.76 -15.52
N PRO A 96 3.87 -14.35 -15.98
CA PRO A 96 2.79 -13.72 -16.75
C PRO A 96 2.02 -12.67 -15.95
N GLN A 97 1.34 -11.76 -16.66
CA GLN A 97 0.43 -10.79 -16.04
C GLN A 97 -0.78 -11.51 -15.42
N THR A 98 -1.29 -11.00 -14.31
CA THR A 98 -2.46 -11.58 -13.62
C THR A 98 -3.75 -11.09 -14.29
N THR A 99 -3.93 -11.44 -15.56
CA THR A 99 -5.05 -11.05 -16.42
C THR A 99 -5.86 -12.24 -16.92
N THR A 100 -5.53 -13.43 -16.45
CA THR A 100 -6.24 -14.67 -16.67
C THR A 100 -6.53 -15.38 -15.36
N LEU A 101 -7.56 -16.22 -15.33
CA LEU A 101 -7.90 -17.01 -14.14
C LEU A 101 -6.76 -17.93 -13.70
N GLU A 102 -6.08 -18.55 -14.68
CA GLU A 102 -4.93 -19.42 -14.43
C GLU A 102 -3.77 -18.66 -13.73
N ALA A 103 -3.41 -17.48 -14.25
CA ALA A 103 -2.36 -16.66 -13.65
C ALA A 103 -2.76 -16.19 -12.24
N TRP A 104 -4.01 -15.84 -12.01
CA TRP A 104 -4.52 -15.46 -10.70
C TRP A 104 -4.47 -16.63 -9.70
N GLN A 105 -4.92 -17.81 -10.10
CA GLN A 105 -4.84 -19.03 -9.28
C GLN A 105 -3.39 -19.38 -8.94
N ALA A 106 -2.48 -19.31 -9.91
CA ALA A 106 -1.06 -19.59 -9.69
C ALA A 106 -0.45 -18.64 -8.66
N LYS A 107 -0.79 -17.35 -8.68
CA LYS A 107 -0.32 -16.38 -7.66
C LYS A 107 -0.88 -16.68 -6.28
N ARG A 108 -2.13 -17.07 -6.16
CA ARG A 108 -2.74 -17.48 -4.88
C ARG A 108 -2.00 -18.65 -4.27
N GLN A 109 -1.62 -19.64 -5.10
CA GLN A 109 -0.80 -20.77 -4.64
C GLN A 109 0.59 -20.31 -4.17
N LEU A 110 1.27 -19.45 -4.92
CA LEU A 110 2.55 -18.87 -4.50
C LEU A 110 2.44 -18.10 -3.17
N GLY A 111 1.36 -17.36 -2.98
CA GLY A 111 1.07 -16.68 -1.71
C GLY A 111 0.95 -17.65 -0.55
N ALA A 112 0.19 -18.74 -0.72
CA ALA A 112 0.01 -19.78 0.29
C ALA A 112 1.33 -20.47 0.68
N GLU A 113 2.21 -20.68 -0.30
CA GLU A 113 3.49 -21.39 -0.08
C GLU A 113 4.55 -20.48 0.56
N LYS A 114 4.56 -19.17 0.23
CA LYS A 114 5.72 -18.31 0.48
C LYS A 114 5.46 -17.11 1.38
N SER A 115 4.22 -16.61 1.45
CA SER A 115 3.96 -15.36 2.17
C SER A 115 4.02 -15.53 3.68
N HIS A 116 4.78 -14.67 4.33
CA HIS A 116 4.90 -14.63 5.79
C HIS A 116 3.75 -13.85 6.46
N VAL A 117 3.07 -12.99 5.70
CA VAL A 117 1.93 -12.20 6.14
C VAL A 117 0.72 -12.47 5.25
N ASN A 118 -0.46 -11.99 5.61
CA ASN A 118 -1.68 -12.21 4.86
C ASN A 118 -1.62 -11.55 3.48
N TYR A 119 -2.23 -12.18 2.50
CA TYR A 119 -2.05 -11.81 1.09
C TYR A 119 -3.34 -11.84 0.30
N SER A 120 -3.36 -11.06 -0.75
CA SER A 120 -4.34 -11.15 -1.84
C SER A 120 -3.76 -10.57 -3.13
N PHE A 121 -4.42 -10.88 -4.25
CA PHE A 121 -3.92 -10.51 -5.57
C PHE A 121 -5.05 -9.90 -6.40
N PHE A 122 -4.82 -8.67 -6.89
CA PHE A 122 -5.72 -8.02 -7.82
C PHE A 122 -5.76 -8.78 -9.15
N PHE A 123 -6.93 -8.80 -9.75
CA PHE A 123 -7.09 -9.22 -11.14
C PHE A 123 -6.95 -8.00 -12.05
N GLY A 124 -6.11 -8.11 -13.07
CA GLY A 124 -5.83 -7.04 -14.02
C GLY A 124 -6.82 -7.01 -15.16
N ALA A 125 -7.42 -5.85 -15.42
CA ALA A 125 -8.23 -5.63 -16.60
C ALA A 125 -7.36 -5.43 -17.83
N THR A 126 -7.87 -5.86 -18.99
CA THR A 126 -7.34 -5.60 -20.33
C THR A 126 -8.45 -5.10 -21.24
N ASN A 127 -8.12 -4.70 -22.47
CA ASN A 127 -9.14 -4.34 -23.46
C ASN A 127 -10.12 -5.48 -23.80
N ASP A 128 -9.77 -6.72 -23.46
CA ASP A 128 -10.46 -7.91 -24.01
C ASP A 128 -10.93 -8.94 -22.97
N ASN A 129 -10.63 -8.77 -21.64
CA ASN A 129 -10.87 -9.83 -20.65
C ASN A 129 -12.05 -9.58 -19.68
N VAL A 130 -12.90 -8.62 -19.95
CA VAL A 130 -14.02 -8.27 -19.05
C VAL A 130 -14.97 -9.45 -18.77
N ASN A 131 -15.12 -10.39 -19.72
CA ASN A 131 -15.97 -11.56 -19.54
C ASN A 131 -15.41 -12.57 -18.52
N ASP A 132 -14.13 -12.54 -18.25
CA ASP A 132 -13.50 -13.42 -17.26
C ASP A 132 -13.85 -13.01 -15.83
N PHE A 133 -14.29 -11.77 -15.60
CA PHE A 133 -14.60 -11.26 -14.27
C PHE A 133 -15.70 -12.06 -13.57
N GLU A 134 -16.66 -12.61 -14.32
CA GLU A 134 -17.76 -13.44 -13.78
C GLU A 134 -17.27 -14.75 -13.15
N GLN A 135 -16.07 -15.20 -13.52
CA GLN A 135 -15.48 -16.44 -13.03
C GLN A 135 -14.57 -16.22 -11.81
N LEU A 136 -14.34 -14.97 -11.43
CA LEU A 136 -13.55 -14.65 -10.23
C LEU A 136 -14.33 -15.02 -8.96
N ASP A 137 -13.63 -15.59 -8.00
CA ASP A 137 -14.14 -15.69 -6.64
C ASP A 137 -14.12 -14.31 -5.98
N THR A 138 -15.27 -13.66 -5.91
CA THR A 138 -15.43 -12.32 -5.34
C THR A 138 -15.09 -12.26 -3.85
N HIS A 139 -15.04 -13.40 -3.15
CA HIS A 139 -14.61 -13.48 -1.75
C HIS A 139 -13.08 -13.57 -1.60
N ARG A 140 -12.34 -13.75 -2.69
CA ARG A 140 -10.88 -13.90 -2.67
C ARG A 140 -10.14 -12.82 -3.46
N VAL A 141 -10.81 -12.13 -4.38
CA VAL A 141 -10.22 -11.03 -5.12
C VAL A 141 -10.55 -9.69 -4.46
N PRO A 142 -9.56 -8.82 -4.20
CA PRO A 142 -9.83 -7.51 -3.61
C PRO A 142 -10.66 -6.62 -4.55
N GLY A 143 -10.39 -6.68 -5.84
CA GLY A 143 -11.04 -5.89 -6.87
C GLY A 143 -10.36 -6.07 -8.22
N ILE A 144 -10.69 -5.17 -9.14
CA ILE A 144 -10.11 -5.10 -10.48
C ILE A 144 -9.06 -3.99 -10.51
N LYS A 145 -7.86 -4.30 -10.99
CA LYS A 145 -6.82 -3.31 -11.24
C LYS A 145 -6.84 -2.87 -12.69
N LEU A 146 -6.89 -1.57 -12.91
CA LEU A 146 -7.01 -0.95 -14.23
C LEU A 146 -5.86 0.06 -14.42
N PHE A 147 -5.12 -0.09 -15.51
CA PHE A 147 -4.12 0.87 -15.96
C PHE A 147 -4.72 1.73 -17.10
N MET A 148 -5.09 2.95 -16.79
CA MET A 148 -5.69 3.90 -17.73
C MET A 148 -4.66 4.73 -18.49
N GLY A 149 -3.39 4.58 -18.19
CA GLY A 149 -2.29 5.26 -18.85
C GLY A 149 -0.95 4.62 -18.55
N SER A 150 -0.02 4.83 -19.44
CA SER A 150 1.43 4.60 -19.34
C SER A 150 1.85 3.52 -18.35
N SER A 151 1.36 2.32 -18.55
CA SER A 151 1.75 1.13 -17.79
C SER A 151 2.99 0.50 -18.41
N THR A 152 3.75 -0.20 -17.58
CA THR A 152 4.77 -1.14 -18.05
C THR A 152 4.08 -2.43 -18.53
N GLY A 153 4.32 -2.82 -19.78
CA GLY A 153 3.73 -4.02 -20.39
C GLY A 153 2.38 -3.78 -21.10
N ASN A 154 1.69 -4.86 -21.42
CA ASN A 154 0.48 -4.85 -22.26
C ASN A 154 -0.81 -4.64 -21.46
N MET A 155 -0.77 -3.99 -20.31
CA MET A 155 -1.93 -3.83 -19.44
C MET A 155 -2.63 -2.47 -19.60
N LEU A 156 -2.21 -1.65 -20.56
CA LEU A 156 -2.91 -0.41 -20.86
C LEU A 156 -4.29 -0.70 -21.42
N VAL A 157 -5.33 -0.15 -20.79
CA VAL A 157 -6.69 -0.14 -21.33
C VAL A 157 -6.96 1.25 -21.88
N ASP A 158 -7.00 1.36 -23.20
CA ASP A 158 -7.10 2.61 -23.95
C ASP A 158 -8.37 2.73 -24.80
N LYS A 159 -9.13 1.62 -24.95
CA LYS A 159 -10.39 1.62 -25.67
C LYS A 159 -11.52 2.08 -24.74
N TYR A 160 -12.22 3.15 -25.14
CA TYR A 160 -13.29 3.72 -24.32
C TYR A 160 -14.42 2.70 -24.02
N GLU A 161 -14.81 1.91 -25.00
CA GLU A 161 -15.82 0.87 -24.85
C GLU A 161 -15.39 -0.21 -23.86
N ALA A 162 -14.10 -0.55 -23.85
CA ALA A 162 -13.55 -1.51 -22.87
C ALA A 162 -13.59 -0.92 -21.46
N LEU A 163 -13.22 0.35 -21.30
CA LEU A 163 -13.32 1.06 -20.02
C LEU A 163 -14.75 1.06 -19.49
N GLN A 164 -15.74 1.41 -20.32
CA GLN A 164 -17.16 1.40 -19.94
C GLN A 164 -17.60 -0.02 -19.50
N ALA A 165 -17.23 -1.04 -20.27
CA ALA A 165 -17.59 -2.43 -19.98
C ALA A 165 -16.97 -2.91 -18.66
N ILE A 166 -15.70 -2.55 -18.37
CA ILE A 166 -15.00 -2.90 -17.13
C ILE A 166 -15.70 -2.27 -15.94
N PHE A 167 -15.99 -0.97 -15.96
CA PHE A 167 -16.67 -0.29 -14.84
C PHE A 167 -18.08 -0.86 -14.60
N LYS A 168 -18.83 -1.11 -15.67
CA LYS A 168 -20.17 -1.71 -15.58
C LYS A 168 -20.11 -3.11 -14.97
N LYS A 169 -19.21 -3.97 -15.44
CA LYS A 169 -19.07 -5.35 -14.93
C LYS A 169 -18.59 -5.36 -13.48
N ALA A 170 -17.65 -4.51 -13.12
CA ALA A 170 -17.18 -4.38 -11.74
C ALA A 170 -18.33 -3.98 -10.80
N LYS A 171 -19.19 -3.05 -11.23
CA LYS A 171 -20.40 -2.67 -10.47
C LYS A 171 -21.35 -3.85 -10.29
N GLU A 172 -21.63 -4.61 -11.34
CA GLU A 172 -22.49 -5.80 -11.29
C GLU A 172 -21.99 -6.84 -10.29
N LEU A 173 -20.68 -7.02 -10.20
CA LEU A 173 -20.02 -7.96 -9.30
C LEU A 173 -19.68 -7.39 -7.91
N ASN A 174 -20.01 -6.14 -7.65
CA ASN A 174 -19.65 -5.42 -6.42
C ASN A 174 -18.13 -5.46 -6.13
N LEU A 175 -17.33 -5.31 -7.19
CA LEU A 175 -15.87 -5.25 -7.11
C LEU A 175 -15.38 -3.81 -7.23
N PRO A 176 -14.54 -3.31 -6.30
CA PRO A 176 -13.87 -2.02 -6.48
C PRO A 176 -12.96 -2.04 -7.71
N VAL A 177 -12.89 -0.91 -8.42
CA VAL A 177 -11.92 -0.68 -9.49
C VAL A 177 -10.82 0.22 -8.93
N MET A 178 -9.61 -0.30 -8.84
CA MET A 178 -8.41 0.49 -8.51
C MET A 178 -7.72 0.92 -9.79
N THR A 179 -7.48 2.22 -9.96
CA THR A 179 -6.93 2.76 -11.21
C THR A 179 -5.56 3.41 -11.02
N HIS A 180 -4.66 3.14 -11.97
CA HIS A 180 -3.52 4.01 -12.25
C HIS A 180 -3.95 5.03 -13.29
N CYS A 181 -3.89 6.32 -12.96
CA CYS A 181 -4.41 7.40 -13.79
C CYS A 181 -3.28 8.34 -14.23
N GLU A 182 -2.81 8.14 -15.44
CA GLU A 182 -1.94 9.06 -16.16
C GLU A 182 -2.29 9.03 -17.66
N ASP A 183 -2.37 10.18 -18.31
CA ASP A 183 -2.67 10.25 -19.74
C ASP A 183 -1.43 9.98 -20.58
N THR A 184 -1.47 8.90 -21.38
CA THR A 184 -0.34 8.46 -22.19
C THR A 184 0.05 9.44 -23.28
N GLU A 185 -0.91 10.12 -23.91
CA GLU A 185 -0.64 11.06 -25.00
C GLU A 185 0.07 12.32 -24.47
N ILE A 186 -0.39 12.82 -23.31
CA ILE A 186 0.23 13.95 -22.62
C ILE A 186 1.67 13.59 -22.21
N ILE A 187 1.88 12.41 -21.62
CA ILE A 187 3.23 11.96 -21.23
C ILE A 187 4.16 11.84 -22.45
N ASN A 188 3.69 11.21 -23.53
CA ASN A 188 4.50 11.04 -24.74
C ASN A 188 4.88 12.38 -25.37
N ARG A 189 3.93 13.31 -25.45
CA ARG A 189 4.19 14.69 -25.91
C ARG A 189 5.25 15.38 -25.02
N ASN A 190 5.07 15.30 -23.71
CA ASN A 190 5.98 15.93 -22.76
C ASN A 190 7.37 15.30 -22.81
N MET A 191 7.48 13.99 -22.96
CA MET A 191 8.78 13.29 -23.10
C MET A 191 9.47 13.72 -24.39
N GLN A 192 8.76 13.83 -25.49
CA GLN A 192 9.32 14.29 -26.76
C GLN A 192 9.87 15.72 -26.65
N LEU A 193 9.13 16.63 -26.03
CA LEU A 193 9.59 18.00 -25.78
C LEU A 193 10.79 18.04 -24.82
N ALA A 194 10.79 17.22 -23.79
CA ALA A 194 11.90 17.12 -22.86
C ALA A 194 13.18 16.62 -23.54
N LYS A 195 13.06 15.62 -24.41
CA LYS A 195 14.21 15.11 -25.18
C LYS A 195 14.77 16.15 -26.14
N GLN A 196 13.92 16.92 -26.80
CA GLN A 196 14.35 18.01 -27.67
C GLN A 196 15.14 19.09 -26.91
N LYS A 197 14.75 19.35 -25.66
CA LYS A 197 15.34 20.41 -24.85
C LYS A 197 16.58 19.96 -24.08
N TRP A 198 16.58 18.73 -23.56
CA TRP A 198 17.58 18.24 -22.61
C TRP A 198 18.32 16.96 -23.03
N GLY A 199 18.11 16.47 -24.27
CA GLY A 199 18.75 15.27 -24.80
C GLY A 199 17.96 14.00 -24.56
N GLU A 200 18.47 12.86 -25.04
CA GLU A 200 17.77 11.57 -25.10
C GLU A 200 17.39 10.97 -23.73
N ASP A 201 18.05 11.38 -22.67
CA ASP A 201 17.76 10.96 -21.32
C ASP A 201 17.75 12.18 -20.38
N PRO A 202 16.66 12.97 -20.37
CA PRO A 202 16.57 14.15 -19.53
C PRO A 202 16.86 13.81 -18.06
N ALA A 203 17.51 14.72 -17.34
CA ALA A 203 17.83 14.51 -15.93
C ALA A 203 16.56 14.26 -15.09
N VAL A 204 16.68 13.45 -14.04
CA VAL A 204 15.53 12.91 -13.29
C VAL A 204 14.66 13.99 -12.66
N GLU A 205 15.21 15.15 -12.34
CA GLU A 205 14.46 16.29 -11.83
C GLU A 205 13.36 16.82 -12.78
N HIS A 206 13.46 16.49 -14.08
CA HIS A 206 12.42 16.82 -15.07
C HIS A 206 11.29 15.78 -15.12
N HIS A 207 11.38 14.70 -14.35
CA HIS A 207 10.35 13.66 -14.35
C HIS A 207 8.93 14.17 -14.04
N PRO A 208 8.70 15.08 -13.07
CA PRO A 208 7.39 15.64 -12.81
C PRO A 208 6.89 16.61 -13.92
N GLU A 209 7.75 17.13 -14.77
CA GLU A 209 7.34 17.89 -15.94
C GLU A 209 6.83 16.98 -17.07
N ILE A 210 7.39 15.79 -17.19
CA ILE A 210 6.99 14.77 -18.17
C ILE A 210 5.72 14.06 -17.69
N ARG A 211 5.75 13.51 -16.48
CA ARG A 211 4.60 12.91 -15.80
C ARG A 211 3.87 13.96 -14.98
N SER A 212 3.20 14.86 -15.71
CA SER A 212 2.72 16.14 -15.22
C SER A 212 1.42 16.04 -14.41
N GLU A 213 1.09 17.14 -13.73
CA GLU A 213 -0.21 17.35 -13.10
C GLU A 213 -1.35 17.18 -14.12
N GLU A 214 -1.20 17.75 -15.34
CA GLU A 214 -2.19 17.63 -16.40
C GLU A 214 -2.44 16.16 -16.78
N ALA A 215 -1.37 15.37 -16.93
CA ALA A 215 -1.49 13.94 -17.27
C ALA A 215 -2.24 13.15 -16.20
N CYS A 216 -1.97 13.41 -14.92
CA CYS A 216 -2.69 12.80 -13.81
C CYS A 216 -4.16 13.27 -13.76
N TYR A 217 -4.40 14.56 -13.85
CA TYR A 217 -5.72 15.14 -13.73
C TYR A 217 -6.69 14.66 -14.82
N GLU A 218 -6.29 14.71 -16.09
CA GLU A 218 -7.15 14.31 -17.20
C GLU A 218 -7.53 12.83 -17.15
N SER A 219 -6.60 11.96 -16.80
CA SER A 219 -6.88 10.53 -16.63
C SER A 219 -7.78 10.27 -15.41
N SER A 220 -7.52 10.92 -14.27
CA SER A 220 -8.37 10.81 -13.08
C SER A 220 -9.78 11.36 -13.34
N ARG A 221 -9.92 12.44 -14.09
CA ARG A 221 -11.22 13.00 -14.49
C ARG A 221 -12.03 12.00 -15.30
N LEU A 222 -11.39 11.32 -16.25
CA LEU A 222 -12.05 10.26 -17.04
C LEU A 222 -12.50 9.09 -16.15
N ALA A 223 -11.65 8.63 -15.23
CA ALA A 223 -12.00 7.56 -14.30
C ALA A 223 -13.21 7.93 -13.44
N VAL A 224 -13.24 9.16 -12.91
CA VAL A 224 -14.36 9.66 -12.11
C VAL A 224 -15.65 9.74 -12.94
N GLN A 225 -15.56 10.17 -14.19
CA GLN A 225 -16.71 10.19 -15.10
C GLN A 225 -17.27 8.77 -15.30
N LEU A 226 -16.43 7.80 -15.62
CA LEU A 226 -16.83 6.39 -15.81
C LEU A 226 -17.43 5.78 -14.55
N ALA A 227 -16.89 6.11 -13.38
CA ALA A 227 -17.44 5.65 -12.11
C ALA A 227 -18.84 6.22 -11.85
N LYS A 228 -19.05 7.52 -12.12
CA LYS A 228 -20.37 8.15 -11.97
C LYS A 228 -21.41 7.60 -12.94
N GLU A 229 -21.02 7.38 -14.19
CA GLU A 229 -21.91 6.80 -15.23
C GLU A 229 -22.33 5.37 -14.90
N SER A 230 -21.43 4.55 -14.37
CA SER A 230 -21.66 3.13 -14.04
C SER A 230 -22.21 2.91 -12.64
N GLY A 231 -21.98 3.83 -11.71
CA GLY A 231 -22.19 3.65 -10.27
C GLY A 231 -21.17 2.69 -9.63
N ALA A 232 -20.04 2.41 -10.28
CA ALA A 232 -18.98 1.56 -9.76
C ALA A 232 -18.23 2.25 -8.62
N HIS A 233 -17.65 1.44 -7.74
CA HIS A 233 -16.74 1.92 -6.71
C HIS A 233 -15.34 2.11 -7.31
N LEU A 234 -14.92 3.36 -7.40
CA LEU A 234 -13.61 3.76 -7.91
C LEU A 234 -12.66 4.08 -6.77
N HIS A 235 -11.48 3.50 -6.80
CA HIS A 235 -10.36 3.86 -5.93
C HIS A 235 -9.17 4.31 -6.78
N ILE A 236 -8.90 5.62 -6.81
CA ILE A 236 -7.77 6.17 -7.55
C ILE A 236 -6.50 5.96 -6.74
N ALA A 237 -5.59 5.16 -7.30
CA ALA A 237 -4.30 4.85 -6.68
C ALA A 237 -3.35 6.06 -6.72
N HIS A 238 -2.44 6.15 -5.74
CA HIS A 238 -1.31 7.09 -5.69
C HIS A 238 -1.60 8.50 -6.23
N VAL A 239 -2.57 9.16 -5.68
CA VAL A 239 -2.86 10.57 -5.96
C VAL A 239 -1.63 11.41 -5.62
N THR A 240 -1.17 12.25 -6.55
CA THR A 240 0.08 13.01 -6.40
C THR A 240 -0.06 14.51 -6.48
N THR A 241 -1.24 15.03 -6.88
CA THR A 241 -1.42 16.45 -7.15
C THR A 241 -2.50 17.08 -6.30
N ALA A 242 -2.31 18.34 -5.95
CA ALA A 242 -3.32 19.15 -5.27
C ALA A 242 -4.62 19.24 -6.09
N LYS A 243 -4.49 19.31 -7.42
CA LYS A 243 -5.63 19.49 -8.33
C LYS A 243 -6.56 18.28 -8.33
N GLU A 244 -6.02 17.05 -8.29
CA GLU A 244 -6.82 15.82 -8.24
C GLU A 244 -7.69 15.71 -6.97
N LEU A 245 -7.32 16.40 -5.88
CA LEU A 245 -8.05 16.35 -4.62
C LEU A 245 -9.48 16.89 -4.71
N GLU A 246 -9.82 17.63 -5.77
CA GLU A 246 -11.19 18.09 -5.99
C GLU A 246 -12.19 16.95 -6.26
N PHE A 247 -11.71 15.80 -6.72
CA PHE A 247 -12.54 14.63 -7.02
C PHE A 247 -13.05 13.91 -5.78
N PHE A 248 -12.43 14.11 -4.63
CA PHE A 248 -12.67 13.31 -3.42
C PHE A 248 -13.45 14.06 -2.33
N GLY A 249 -14.09 13.28 -1.46
CA GLY A 249 -14.82 13.81 -0.30
C GLY A 249 -16.26 14.25 -0.59
N LYS A 250 -16.79 13.96 -1.76
CA LYS A 250 -18.17 14.30 -2.17
C LYS A 250 -19.04 13.09 -2.48
N ASP A 251 -18.43 12.01 -2.89
CA ASP A 251 -19.07 10.76 -3.29
C ASP A 251 -18.34 9.59 -2.61
N GLU A 252 -19.07 8.82 -1.82
CA GLU A 252 -18.50 7.68 -1.07
C GLU A 252 -17.98 6.56 -1.98
N ASN A 253 -18.48 6.49 -3.22
CA ASN A 253 -18.00 5.54 -4.21
C ASN A 253 -16.72 5.98 -4.93
N ILE A 254 -16.24 7.20 -4.68
CA ILE A 254 -15.02 7.73 -5.31
C ILE A 254 -14.02 8.07 -4.22
N THR A 255 -13.02 7.23 -4.09
CA THR A 255 -11.99 7.33 -3.06
C THR A 255 -10.59 7.48 -3.67
N GLY A 256 -9.66 8.03 -2.90
CA GLY A 256 -8.27 8.23 -3.31
C GLY A 256 -7.29 7.67 -2.31
N GLU A 257 -6.22 7.06 -2.84
CA GLU A 257 -5.05 6.61 -2.09
C GLU A 257 -3.93 7.64 -2.22
N ALA A 258 -3.25 7.94 -1.12
CA ALA A 258 -1.91 8.51 -1.16
C ALA A 258 -0.89 7.43 -0.81
N VAL A 259 0.29 7.45 -1.44
CA VAL A 259 1.38 6.56 -1.06
C VAL A 259 2.46 7.31 -0.30
N VAL A 260 3.12 6.60 0.60
CA VAL A 260 4.10 7.17 1.53
C VAL A 260 5.17 7.99 0.81
N ALA A 261 5.64 7.54 -0.35
CA ALA A 261 6.64 8.26 -1.14
C ALA A 261 6.20 9.69 -1.49
N HIS A 262 4.97 9.89 -1.94
CA HIS A 262 4.44 11.21 -2.32
C HIS A 262 4.09 12.10 -1.10
N LEU A 263 3.95 11.49 0.08
CA LEU A 263 3.78 12.21 1.34
C LEU A 263 5.11 12.66 1.96
N MET A 264 6.20 11.94 1.66
CA MET A 264 7.52 12.22 2.23
C MET A 264 8.36 13.10 1.33
N PHE A 265 8.36 12.86 0.02
CA PHE A 265 9.25 13.50 -0.95
C PHE A 265 8.56 14.57 -1.78
N SER A 266 9.38 15.49 -2.28
CA SER A 266 8.99 16.53 -3.24
C SER A 266 10.03 16.63 -4.37
N ASP A 267 9.76 17.48 -5.36
CA ASP A 267 10.70 17.78 -6.46
C ASP A 267 12.07 18.27 -5.99
N LYS A 268 12.16 18.82 -4.78
CA LYS A 268 13.43 19.28 -4.19
C LYS A 268 14.34 18.12 -3.80
N ASP A 269 13.79 16.94 -3.55
CA ASP A 269 14.56 15.79 -3.10
C ASP A 269 15.29 15.07 -4.23
N TYR A 270 14.96 15.34 -5.51
CA TYR A 270 15.70 14.79 -6.64
C TYR A 270 17.19 15.18 -6.62
N ALA A 271 17.51 16.39 -6.14
CA ALA A 271 18.89 16.86 -6.04
C ALA A 271 19.78 15.96 -5.15
N VAL A 272 19.19 15.34 -4.12
CA VAL A 272 19.91 14.49 -3.16
C VAL A 272 19.71 13.01 -3.45
N LYS A 273 18.46 12.59 -3.71
CA LYS A 273 18.08 11.19 -3.84
C LYS A 273 18.10 10.68 -5.29
N GLY A 274 18.13 11.59 -6.26
CA GLY A 274 18.22 11.25 -7.68
C GLY A 274 17.10 10.30 -8.14
N ALA A 275 17.45 9.33 -8.97
CA ALA A 275 16.52 8.35 -9.50
C ALA A 275 16.00 7.35 -8.45
N ARG A 276 16.55 7.31 -7.23
CA ARG A 276 16.01 6.49 -6.16
C ARG A 276 14.56 6.85 -5.80
N ILE A 277 14.15 8.10 -6.03
CA ILE A 277 12.76 8.55 -5.84
C ILE A 277 11.98 8.71 -7.15
N LYS A 278 12.51 8.23 -8.27
CA LYS A 278 11.77 8.17 -9.54
C LYS A 278 10.70 7.09 -9.45
N CYS A 279 9.44 7.49 -9.58
CA CYS A 279 8.26 6.61 -9.61
C CYS A 279 7.19 7.17 -10.56
N ASN A 280 6.15 6.40 -10.79
CA ASN A 280 5.01 6.78 -11.60
C ASN A 280 3.69 6.61 -10.81
N PRO A 281 2.92 7.68 -10.64
CA PRO A 281 3.15 9.07 -11.06
C PRO A 281 4.38 9.68 -10.37
N ALA A 282 4.97 10.69 -10.98
CA ALA A 282 6.16 11.33 -10.46
C ALA A 282 5.92 11.96 -9.08
N VAL A 283 6.95 11.95 -8.23
CA VAL A 283 7.04 12.87 -7.08
C VAL A 283 6.96 14.30 -7.61
N LYS A 284 6.00 15.08 -7.11
CA LYS A 284 5.65 16.40 -7.60
C LYS A 284 6.22 17.53 -6.71
N THR A 285 5.61 18.70 -6.78
CA THR A 285 6.06 19.91 -6.07
C THR A 285 5.87 19.81 -4.55
N VAL A 286 6.56 20.68 -3.82
CA VAL A 286 6.34 20.88 -2.38
C VAL A 286 4.88 21.22 -2.09
N ALA A 287 4.25 22.06 -2.91
CA ALA A 287 2.84 22.43 -2.75
C ALA A 287 1.91 21.23 -2.91
N ASP A 288 2.17 20.34 -3.87
CA ASP A 288 1.40 19.10 -4.04
C ASP A 288 1.56 18.17 -2.84
N ARG A 289 2.78 17.94 -2.38
CA ARG A 289 3.04 17.13 -1.18
C ARG A 289 2.30 17.67 0.04
N ASP A 290 2.37 18.97 0.27
CA ASP A 290 1.74 19.60 1.42
C ASP A 290 0.21 19.58 1.32
N ALA A 291 -0.35 19.69 0.10
CA ALA A 291 -1.78 19.49 -0.15
C ALA A 291 -2.23 18.05 0.15
N LEU A 292 -1.44 17.04 -0.26
CA LEU A 292 -1.69 15.64 0.07
C LEU A 292 -1.65 15.40 1.59
N ARG A 293 -0.65 15.94 2.29
CA ARG A 293 -0.55 15.85 3.75
C ARG A 293 -1.79 16.43 4.43
N LYS A 294 -2.26 17.59 4.00
CA LYS A 294 -3.50 18.20 4.50
C LYS A 294 -4.74 17.35 4.19
N ALA A 295 -4.75 16.68 3.03
CA ALA A 295 -5.85 15.82 2.61
C ALA A 295 -5.99 14.54 3.45
N LEU A 296 -4.97 14.14 4.20
CA LEU A 296 -5.04 13.01 5.14
C LEU A 296 -6.03 13.29 6.28
N SER A 297 -6.17 14.55 6.72
CA SER A 297 -7.01 14.93 7.86
C SER A 297 -8.40 15.43 7.46
N ASN A 298 -8.61 15.86 6.21
CA ASN A 298 -9.89 16.45 5.77
C ASN A 298 -10.83 15.45 5.07
N GLY A 299 -10.50 14.16 5.07
CA GLY A 299 -11.34 13.09 4.50
C GLY A 299 -11.23 12.92 2.99
N LYS A 300 -10.38 13.70 2.30
CA LYS A 300 -10.20 13.56 0.84
C LYS A 300 -9.34 12.35 0.46
N ILE A 301 -8.31 12.04 1.23
CA ILE A 301 -7.56 10.80 1.09
C ILE A 301 -8.12 9.78 2.08
N THR A 302 -8.47 8.61 1.57
CA THR A 302 -9.13 7.54 2.32
C THR A 302 -8.15 6.50 2.83
N VAL A 303 -7.13 6.15 2.04
CA VAL A 303 -6.16 5.08 2.33
C VAL A 303 -4.75 5.58 2.09
N VAL A 304 -3.83 5.11 2.91
CA VAL A 304 -2.38 5.25 2.68
C VAL A 304 -1.78 3.87 2.45
N GLY A 305 -1.23 3.67 1.25
CA GLY A 305 -0.46 2.50 0.86
C GLY A 305 0.99 2.86 0.55
N THR A 306 1.74 1.94 -0.05
CA THR A 306 3.16 2.18 -0.35
C THR A 306 3.51 2.30 -1.82
N ASP A 307 2.79 1.63 -2.70
CA ASP A 307 3.28 1.35 -4.05
C ASP A 307 4.68 0.71 -4.03
N HIS A 308 4.92 -0.18 -3.05
CA HIS A 308 6.19 -0.87 -2.93
C HIS A 308 6.56 -1.53 -4.26
N ALA A 309 7.61 -1.01 -4.91
CA ALA A 309 7.98 -1.39 -6.27
C ALA A 309 9.51 -1.54 -6.39
N PRO A 310 10.07 -2.62 -5.87
CA PRO A 310 11.52 -2.85 -5.85
C PRO A 310 12.07 -3.05 -7.25
N HIS A 311 13.26 -2.49 -7.48
CA HIS A 311 14.12 -2.68 -8.64
C HIS A 311 15.54 -2.94 -8.16
N GLN A 312 16.34 -3.63 -8.95
CA GLN A 312 17.77 -3.70 -8.67
C GLN A 312 18.39 -2.29 -8.75
N LEU A 313 19.32 -1.97 -7.87
CA LEU A 313 19.90 -0.63 -7.80
C LEU A 313 20.54 -0.19 -9.13
N LYS A 314 21.10 -1.14 -9.90
CA LYS A 314 21.64 -0.88 -11.26
C LYS A 314 20.58 -0.36 -12.23
N ASP A 315 19.31 -0.76 -12.05
CA ASP A 315 18.19 -0.35 -12.91
C ASP A 315 17.71 1.09 -12.57
N LYS A 316 18.16 1.64 -11.45
CA LYS A 316 17.88 3.02 -11.00
C LYS A 316 18.93 4.01 -11.51
N GLN A 317 19.76 3.63 -12.48
CA GLN A 317 20.75 4.50 -13.11
C GLN A 317 20.15 5.21 -14.32
N GLY A 318 20.53 6.48 -14.51
CA GLY A 318 20.08 7.31 -15.63
C GLY A 318 19.06 8.36 -15.22
N GLY A 319 18.43 8.97 -16.23
CA GLY A 319 17.44 10.02 -16.07
C GLY A 319 15.99 9.55 -16.29
N CYS A 320 15.20 10.45 -16.85
CA CYS A 320 13.76 10.22 -17.05
C CYS A 320 13.44 9.08 -18.02
N ALA A 321 14.28 8.83 -19.03
CA ALA A 321 14.03 7.82 -20.04
C ALA A 321 14.61 6.45 -19.64
N LYS A 322 15.76 6.41 -18.98
CA LYS A 322 16.49 5.16 -18.73
C LYS A 322 16.28 4.56 -17.35
N ALA A 323 16.23 5.37 -16.29
CA ALA A 323 16.09 4.85 -14.94
C ALA A 323 14.70 4.21 -14.74
N ALA A 324 14.66 3.03 -14.12
CA ALA A 324 13.41 2.38 -13.76
C ALA A 324 12.60 3.22 -12.77
N SER A 325 11.27 3.20 -12.91
CA SER A 325 10.34 3.88 -12.00
C SER A 325 9.81 2.91 -10.94
N GLY A 326 9.96 3.28 -9.68
CA GLY A 326 9.55 2.50 -8.52
C GLY A 326 10.62 2.47 -7.43
N MET A 327 10.17 2.28 -6.19
CA MET A 327 11.03 2.22 -5.01
C MET A 327 10.45 1.30 -3.95
N PRO A 328 11.28 0.61 -3.14
CA PRO A 328 10.81 -0.23 -2.05
C PRO A 328 10.45 0.63 -0.83
N MET A 329 9.22 0.51 -0.32
CA MET A 329 8.73 1.33 0.81
C MET A 329 8.00 0.54 1.90
N VAL A 330 7.64 -0.74 1.69
CA VAL A 330 6.75 -1.49 2.60
C VAL A 330 7.31 -1.58 4.03
N GLN A 331 8.61 -1.81 4.18
CA GLN A 331 9.24 -1.97 5.48
C GLN A 331 9.23 -0.69 6.32
N PHE A 332 9.31 0.47 5.69
CA PHE A 332 9.45 1.76 6.37
C PHE A 332 8.19 2.61 6.31
N SER A 333 7.08 2.07 5.83
CA SER A 333 5.82 2.81 5.66
C SER A 333 5.25 3.31 6.99
N LEU A 334 5.13 2.43 7.97
CA LEU A 334 4.56 2.77 9.28
C LEU A 334 5.43 3.80 10.02
N VAL A 335 6.74 3.59 10.08
CA VAL A 335 7.64 4.54 10.77
C VAL A 335 7.70 5.90 10.06
N SER A 336 7.56 5.94 8.73
CA SER A 336 7.44 7.17 7.96
C SER A 336 6.16 7.93 8.30
N MET A 337 5.04 7.23 8.39
CA MET A 337 3.76 7.84 8.78
C MET A 337 3.75 8.28 10.25
N LEU A 338 4.40 7.54 11.14
CA LEU A 338 4.58 7.94 12.55
C LEU A 338 5.46 9.20 12.68
N LYS A 339 6.42 9.39 11.77
CA LYS A 339 7.16 10.67 11.68
C LYS A 339 6.22 11.83 11.34
N LEU A 340 5.23 11.64 10.47
CA LEU A 340 4.21 12.67 10.20
C LEU A 340 3.30 12.94 11.40
N VAL A 341 3.10 11.97 12.29
CA VAL A 341 2.44 12.18 13.59
C VAL A 341 3.30 13.11 14.47
N ASP A 342 4.59 12.89 14.56
CA ASP A 342 5.51 13.75 15.31
C ASP A 342 5.55 15.19 14.74
N GLU A 343 5.47 15.32 13.42
CA GLU A 343 5.39 16.59 12.71
C GLU A 343 4.01 17.26 12.82
N LYS A 344 3.04 16.63 13.51
CA LYS A 344 1.67 17.11 13.70
C LYS A 344 0.87 17.27 12.40
N VAL A 345 1.22 16.52 11.39
CA VAL A 345 0.48 16.44 10.11
C VAL A 345 -0.83 15.68 10.33
N ILE A 346 -0.79 14.58 11.07
CA ILE A 346 -1.94 13.74 11.44
C ILE A 346 -1.84 13.31 12.90
N SER A 347 -2.97 12.90 13.50
CA SER A 347 -2.97 12.17 14.78
C SER A 347 -2.63 10.69 14.57
N ILE A 348 -2.21 10.00 15.64
CA ILE A 348 -1.96 8.57 15.56
C ILE A 348 -3.25 7.77 15.32
N GLU A 349 -4.38 8.24 15.84
CA GLU A 349 -5.70 7.66 15.58
C GLU A 349 -6.05 7.75 14.09
N ARG A 350 -5.77 8.91 13.47
CA ARG A 350 -5.99 9.07 12.02
C ARG A 350 -5.05 8.22 11.18
N LEU A 351 -3.81 8.03 11.60
CA LEU A 351 -2.87 7.10 10.98
C LEU A 351 -3.48 5.68 10.93
N VAL A 352 -4.00 5.20 12.05
CA VAL A 352 -4.63 3.88 12.15
C VAL A 352 -5.87 3.78 11.25
N GLU A 353 -6.68 4.83 11.16
CA GLU A 353 -7.77 4.87 10.18
C GLU A 353 -7.26 4.69 8.74
N LEU A 354 -6.25 5.47 8.34
CA LEU A 354 -5.74 5.49 6.96
C LEU A 354 -5.05 4.19 6.55
N MET A 355 -4.36 3.53 7.48
CA MET A 355 -3.52 2.37 7.19
C MET A 355 -4.13 1.03 7.62
N CYS A 356 -5.17 1.01 8.45
CA CYS A 356 -5.75 -0.21 8.98
C CYS A 356 -7.27 -0.28 8.76
N HIS A 357 -8.02 0.66 9.32
CA HIS A 357 -9.49 0.63 9.30
C HIS A 357 -10.06 0.88 7.91
N ASN A 358 -9.62 1.93 7.24
CA ASN A 358 -10.17 2.33 5.95
C ASN A 358 -9.90 1.33 4.82
N PRO A 359 -8.69 0.74 4.66
CA PRO A 359 -8.53 -0.32 3.66
C PRO A 359 -9.42 -1.54 3.96
N ALA A 360 -9.59 -1.91 5.23
CA ALA A 360 -10.50 -3.00 5.61
C ALA A 360 -11.95 -2.70 5.25
N ARG A 361 -12.43 -1.46 5.50
CA ARG A 361 -13.80 -1.03 5.13
C ARG A 361 -13.98 -0.95 3.62
N LEU A 362 -13.06 -0.29 2.92
CA LEU A 362 -13.16 -0.02 1.49
C LEU A 362 -13.22 -1.30 0.66
N PHE A 363 -12.37 -2.26 1.01
CA PHE A 363 -12.30 -3.54 0.30
C PHE A 363 -13.19 -4.63 0.93
N HIS A 364 -13.90 -4.33 2.01
CA HIS A 364 -14.73 -5.28 2.76
C HIS A 364 -13.95 -6.53 3.21
N ILE A 365 -12.80 -6.32 3.84
CA ILE A 365 -11.98 -7.41 4.38
C ILE A 365 -12.67 -7.97 5.62
N SER A 366 -12.82 -9.30 5.67
CA SER A 366 -13.47 -9.98 6.78
C SER A 366 -12.58 -10.04 8.01
N GLN A 367 -13.09 -9.62 9.16
CA GLN A 367 -12.51 -9.80 10.50
C GLN A 367 -11.06 -9.32 10.65
N ARG A 368 -10.63 -8.27 9.94
CA ARG A 368 -9.28 -7.68 9.99
C ARG A 368 -9.33 -6.15 9.97
N GLY A 369 -8.21 -5.53 10.28
CA GLY A 369 -8.06 -4.08 10.26
C GLY A 369 -8.54 -3.34 11.50
N PHE A 370 -9.06 -4.06 12.49
CA PHE A 370 -9.56 -3.56 13.77
C PHE A 370 -9.10 -4.45 14.91
N LEU A 371 -8.93 -3.87 16.08
CA LEU A 371 -8.82 -4.63 17.32
C LEU A 371 -10.22 -4.83 17.88
N ARG A 372 -10.80 -6.00 17.69
CA ARG A 372 -12.15 -6.36 18.17
C ARG A 372 -12.18 -7.81 18.59
N PRO A 373 -12.93 -8.17 19.64
CA PRO A 373 -13.18 -9.57 19.96
C PRO A 373 -13.74 -10.34 18.76
N GLY A 374 -13.16 -11.52 18.48
CA GLY A 374 -13.53 -12.36 17.34
C GLY A 374 -12.86 -11.99 16.01
N TYR A 375 -12.09 -10.90 15.96
CA TYR A 375 -11.26 -10.56 14.79
C TYR A 375 -9.93 -11.29 14.84
N LYS A 376 -9.33 -11.50 13.67
CA LYS A 376 -7.96 -12.04 13.58
C LYS A 376 -6.98 -11.14 14.33
N ALA A 377 -6.11 -11.76 15.08
CA ALA A 377 -5.11 -11.07 15.89
C ALA A 377 -3.91 -10.64 15.01
N ASP A 378 -4.15 -9.67 14.14
CA ASP A 378 -3.14 -8.94 13.40
C ASP A 378 -2.84 -7.65 14.19
N VAL A 379 -1.66 -7.61 14.80
CA VAL A 379 -1.30 -6.57 15.78
C VAL A 379 0.14 -6.13 15.54
N VAL A 380 0.38 -4.83 15.61
CA VAL A 380 1.73 -4.28 15.61
C VAL A 380 1.98 -3.46 16.87
N VAL A 381 3.11 -3.68 17.49
CA VAL A 381 3.58 -2.94 18.65
C VAL A 381 4.72 -2.03 18.20
N VAL A 382 4.57 -0.73 18.43
CA VAL A 382 5.57 0.28 18.06
C VAL A 382 6.02 1.07 19.28
N ARG A 383 7.27 1.51 19.27
CA ARG A 383 7.86 2.33 20.33
C ARG A 383 8.53 3.56 19.75
N LYS A 384 8.32 4.69 20.40
CA LYS A 384 9.13 5.90 20.18
C LYS A 384 10.31 5.90 21.16
N GLY A 385 11.50 6.14 20.64
CA GLY A 385 12.72 6.15 21.46
C GLY A 385 13.83 6.96 20.81
N GLU A 386 15.07 6.59 21.09
CA GLU A 386 16.23 7.23 20.48
C GLU A 386 16.22 7.04 18.95
N PRO A 387 16.55 8.10 18.19
CA PRO A 387 16.64 8.00 16.74
C PRO A 387 17.62 6.91 16.28
N TRP A 388 17.23 6.20 15.25
CA TRP A 388 18.05 5.19 14.60
C TRP A 388 18.11 5.46 13.09
N LYS A 389 19.21 5.09 12.48
CA LYS A 389 19.48 5.33 11.06
C LYS A 389 19.16 4.10 10.22
N VAL A 390 18.51 4.33 9.07
CA VAL A 390 18.30 3.26 8.08
C VAL A 390 19.61 2.99 7.35
N THR A 391 20.14 1.78 7.53
CA THR A 391 21.34 1.28 6.86
C THR A 391 20.98 0.07 5.98
N GLU A 392 21.88 -0.33 5.08
CA GLU A 392 21.67 -1.49 4.20
C GLU A 392 21.39 -2.77 5.01
N GLU A 393 22.03 -2.95 6.18
CA GLU A 393 21.89 -4.13 7.00
C GLU A 393 20.46 -4.33 7.53
N VAL A 394 19.73 -3.24 7.80
CA VAL A 394 18.34 -3.35 8.30
C VAL A 394 17.32 -3.56 7.19
N ILE A 395 17.69 -3.34 5.94
CA ILE A 395 16.78 -3.45 4.79
C ILE A 395 16.54 -4.93 4.46
N GLN A 396 15.30 -5.38 4.55
CA GLN A 396 14.88 -6.76 4.30
C GLN A 396 14.51 -7.02 2.84
N SER A 397 14.04 -6.02 2.10
CA SER A 397 13.74 -6.17 0.68
C SER A 397 14.93 -6.78 -0.08
N LYS A 398 14.65 -7.68 -1.01
CA LYS A 398 15.67 -8.38 -1.80
C LYS A 398 16.59 -7.43 -2.57
N CYS A 399 16.09 -6.29 -2.99
CA CYS A 399 16.87 -5.28 -3.72
C CYS A 399 17.93 -4.56 -2.86
N LYS A 400 17.87 -4.69 -1.52
CA LYS A 400 18.87 -4.19 -0.56
C LYS A 400 19.14 -2.69 -0.61
N TRP A 401 18.17 -1.90 -1.01
CA TRP A 401 18.19 -0.44 -0.92
C TRP A 401 16.81 0.11 -0.58
N SER A 402 16.77 1.37 -0.16
CA SER A 402 15.52 2.10 0.09
C SER A 402 15.74 3.59 -0.18
N PRO A 403 14.71 4.33 -0.62
CA PRO A 403 14.81 5.79 -0.76
C PRO A 403 15.01 6.51 0.58
N VAL A 404 14.70 5.85 1.70
CA VAL A 404 14.93 6.38 3.06
C VAL A 404 16.24 5.89 3.69
N GLU A 405 17.10 5.18 2.93
CA GLU A 405 18.43 4.83 3.40
C GLU A 405 19.24 6.10 3.77
N GLY A 406 19.81 6.09 4.97
CA GLY A 406 20.50 7.26 5.54
C GLY A 406 19.60 8.18 6.35
N ASP A 407 18.27 8.09 6.24
CA ASP A 407 17.33 8.84 7.04
C ASP A 407 17.26 8.28 8.47
N GLU A 408 16.80 9.10 9.43
CA GLU A 408 16.63 8.72 10.82
C GLU A 408 15.16 8.69 11.22
N PHE A 409 14.80 7.69 12.03
CA PHE A 409 13.48 7.55 12.63
C PHE A 409 13.59 7.40 14.14
N ALA A 410 12.70 8.08 14.88
CA ALA A 410 12.55 7.92 16.33
C ALA A 410 11.63 6.73 16.70
N TRP A 411 10.86 6.23 15.74
CA TRP A 411 9.93 5.13 15.93
C TRP A 411 10.51 3.81 15.44
N LYS A 412 10.22 2.74 16.17
CA LYS A 412 10.55 1.36 15.77
C LYS A 412 9.32 0.48 15.85
N VAL A 413 9.22 -0.45 14.91
CA VAL A 413 8.36 -1.62 15.08
C VAL A 413 9.09 -2.56 16.05
N GLU A 414 8.47 -2.83 17.21
CA GLU A 414 9.00 -3.73 18.22
C GLU A 414 8.56 -5.16 17.94
N GLN A 415 7.26 -5.35 17.66
CA GLN A 415 6.67 -6.67 17.46
C GLN A 415 5.58 -6.61 16.40
N THR A 416 5.47 -7.71 15.64
CA THR A 416 4.39 -7.93 14.67
C THR A 416 3.77 -9.29 14.90
N PHE A 417 2.46 -9.28 15.14
CA PHE A 417 1.63 -10.48 15.23
C PHE A 417 0.78 -10.60 13.96
N CYS A 418 0.82 -11.76 13.35
CA CYS A 418 -0.03 -12.09 12.22
C CYS A 418 -0.82 -13.35 12.55
N ASN A 419 -2.14 -13.28 12.54
CA ASN A 419 -3.03 -14.37 12.94
C ASN A 419 -2.66 -14.93 14.35
N GLY A 420 -2.39 -14.05 15.30
CA GLY A 420 -2.04 -14.40 16.69
C GLY A 420 -0.63 -14.95 16.89
N ARG A 421 0.12 -15.17 15.83
CA ARG A 421 1.52 -15.62 15.88
C ARG A 421 2.46 -14.42 15.90
N LEU A 422 3.37 -14.39 16.86
CA LEU A 422 4.46 -13.42 16.92
C LEU A 422 5.48 -13.76 15.83
N ILE A 423 5.45 -13.03 14.72
CA ILE A 423 6.29 -13.31 13.56
C ILE A 423 7.57 -12.46 13.50
N TYR A 424 7.56 -11.34 14.20
CA TYR A 424 8.72 -10.44 14.35
C TYR A 424 8.78 -9.93 15.79
N ASP A 425 9.91 -10.06 16.44
CA ASP A 425 10.17 -9.59 17.80
C ASP A 425 11.56 -8.96 17.89
N LYS A 426 11.63 -7.64 17.91
CA LYS A 426 12.85 -6.84 18.16
C LYS A 426 14.08 -7.30 17.35
N GLY A 427 13.89 -7.55 16.08
CA GLY A 427 14.94 -7.99 15.15
C GLY A 427 14.99 -9.51 14.93
N VAL A 428 14.26 -10.29 15.71
CA VAL A 428 14.15 -11.74 15.53
C VAL A 428 12.92 -12.03 14.66
N PHE A 429 13.12 -12.75 13.57
CA PHE A 429 12.08 -13.09 12.61
C PHE A 429 11.79 -14.59 12.58
N ASP A 430 10.51 -14.93 12.62
CA ASP A 430 10.04 -16.31 12.48
C ASP A 430 9.91 -16.70 11.00
N ALA A 431 10.97 -17.27 10.43
CA ALA A 431 11.01 -17.70 9.04
C ALA A 431 10.04 -18.85 8.70
N ALA A 432 9.50 -19.54 9.71
CA ALA A 432 8.49 -20.58 9.53
C ALA A 432 7.05 -20.03 9.51
N SER A 433 6.88 -18.72 9.72
CA SER A 433 5.56 -18.09 9.66
C SER A 433 4.95 -18.19 8.25
N ARG A 434 3.63 -18.31 8.20
CA ARG A 434 2.83 -18.24 6.96
C ARG A 434 1.59 -17.42 7.23
N GLY A 435 1.32 -16.49 6.31
CA GLY A 435 0.08 -15.74 6.29
C GLY A 435 -1.08 -16.54 5.71
N GLU A 436 -2.24 -15.95 5.75
CA GLU A 436 -3.48 -16.49 5.18
C GLU A 436 -3.92 -15.66 3.98
N GLU A 437 -4.64 -16.31 3.07
CA GLU A 437 -5.33 -15.59 2.02
C GLU A 437 -6.46 -14.74 2.62
N LEU A 438 -6.51 -13.46 2.24
CA LEU A 438 -7.55 -12.56 2.70
C LEU A 438 -8.93 -12.96 2.16
N GLU A 439 -9.94 -12.72 2.96
CA GLU A 439 -11.34 -12.92 2.59
C GLU A 439 -12.06 -11.57 2.54
N PHE A 440 -12.84 -11.37 1.49
CA PHE A 440 -13.55 -10.13 1.20
C PHE A 440 -15.05 -10.39 1.10
N ARG A 441 -15.88 -9.39 1.46
CA ARG A 441 -17.33 -9.42 1.21
C ARG A 441 -18.03 -10.69 1.71
N SER A 442 -17.49 -11.29 2.78
CA SER A 442 -18.20 -12.40 3.44
C SER A 442 -19.49 -11.88 4.06
N ASN A 443 -20.54 -12.65 3.93
CA ASN A 443 -21.79 -12.40 4.69
C ASN A 443 -21.47 -12.62 6.18
N SER A 444 -21.21 -11.54 6.91
CA SER A 444 -21.09 -11.55 8.37
C SER A 444 -22.46 -11.52 9.02
#